data_ec083f7312d66b4fda0bc35c582f990e
#
_entry.id   ec083f7312d66b4fda0bc35c582f990e
#
_cell.length_a   1.000
_cell.length_b   1.000
_cell.length_c   1.000
_cell.angle_alpha   90.00
_cell.angle_beta   90.00
_cell.angle_gamma   90.00
#
_symmetry.space_group_name_H-M   'P 1'
#
loop_
_entity.id
_entity.type
_entity.pdbx_description
1 polymer ?
#
loop_
_entity_poly.entity_id
_entity_poly.type
_entity_poly.pdbx_seq_one_letter_code
_entity_poly.pdbx_strand_id
1 'polypeptide(L)'
;KNGDTILVDAGLYKEKNIVIQKSITLIGLNYPVLDGEKKYAIITIKATNAKVEGFKIQRTGRSEIRDIGAIMIYDSYKVSAINNILDDNNFGIYIQNSKSCTIKDNTITAYGKNELQSGNGIHGWHSDSLIIVGNKIKGHRDGLYFEFVKNTLVWRNVSTHNVRYGIHFMFSNRNTYISNVFQNNEAGVAVM
;
A
#
# COMPACT_ATOMS: atom_id res chain seq x y z
N LYS A 1 11.80 2.64 21.48
CA LYS A 1 11.37 3.98 21.94
C LYS A 1 10.92 4.79 20.73
N ASN A 2 10.33 5.96 20.92
CA ASN A 2 10.11 6.88 19.80
C ASN A 2 11.46 7.37 19.28
N GLY A 3 11.58 7.45 17.95
CA GLY A 3 12.81 7.85 17.27
C GLY A 3 13.80 6.71 16.99
N ASP A 4 13.56 5.52 17.52
CA ASP A 4 14.44 4.38 17.30
C ASP A 4 14.38 3.91 15.84
N THR A 5 15.54 3.44 15.34
CA THR A 5 15.64 2.68 14.08
C THR A 5 15.88 1.23 14.39
N ILE A 6 15.07 0.37 13.78
CA ILE A 6 15.20 -1.09 13.88
C ILE A 6 15.66 -1.60 12.51
N LEU A 7 16.80 -2.25 12.49
CA LEU A 7 17.34 -2.92 11.30
C LEU A 7 16.96 -4.40 11.36
N VAL A 8 16.50 -4.94 10.25
CA VAL A 8 16.12 -6.34 10.11
C VAL A 8 16.98 -6.96 9.02
N ASP A 9 17.76 -7.96 9.38
CA ASP A 9 18.63 -8.67 8.45
C ASP A 9 17.84 -9.51 7.45
N ALA A 10 18.47 -9.82 6.32
CA ALA A 10 17.92 -10.73 5.33
C ALA A 10 17.52 -12.06 5.97
N GLY A 11 16.35 -12.57 5.62
CA GLY A 11 15.80 -13.81 6.17
C GLY A 11 14.34 -13.98 5.81
N LEU A 12 13.78 -15.15 6.15
CA LEU A 12 12.36 -15.43 6.03
C LEU A 12 11.72 -15.40 7.42
N TYR A 13 10.80 -14.46 7.60
CA TYR A 13 10.08 -14.21 8.85
C TYR A 13 8.60 -14.53 8.65
N LYS A 14 8.07 -15.43 9.43
CA LYS A 14 6.64 -15.80 9.46
C LYS A 14 5.90 -15.09 10.58
N GLU A 15 6.32 -13.87 10.84
CA GLU A 15 5.69 -13.00 11.83
C GLU A 15 4.36 -12.47 11.30
N LYS A 16 3.41 -12.36 12.21
CA LYS A 16 2.05 -11.94 11.90
C LYS A 16 1.65 -10.75 12.76
N ASN A 17 0.80 -9.88 12.20
CA ASN A 17 0.22 -8.78 12.95
C ASN A 17 1.28 -7.91 13.65
N ILE A 18 2.35 -7.57 12.94
CA ILE A 18 3.35 -6.63 13.44
C ILE A 18 2.67 -5.26 13.59
N VAL A 19 2.53 -4.77 14.82
CA VAL A 19 1.84 -3.51 15.09
C VAL A 19 2.84 -2.44 15.50
N ILE A 20 2.89 -1.36 14.71
CA ILE A 20 3.75 -0.19 14.97
C ILE A 20 2.87 0.93 15.54
N GLN A 21 3.05 1.24 16.83
CA GLN A 21 2.34 2.30 17.54
C GLN A 21 3.26 3.43 18.03
N LYS A 22 4.51 3.41 17.60
CA LYS A 22 5.54 4.40 17.98
C LYS A 22 6.14 5.03 16.73
N SER A 23 6.69 6.22 16.91
CA SER A 23 7.48 6.92 15.87
C SER A 23 8.82 6.21 15.67
N ILE A 24 8.82 5.08 14.97
CA ILE A 24 10.04 4.31 14.70
C ILE A 24 10.28 4.19 13.19
N THR A 25 11.54 3.94 12.85
CA THR A 25 11.94 3.57 11.50
C THR A 25 12.28 2.08 11.47
N LEU A 26 11.56 1.29 10.67
CA LEU A 26 11.80 -0.13 10.45
C LEU A 26 12.43 -0.29 9.06
N ILE A 27 13.66 -0.79 9.00
CA ILE A 27 14.45 -0.95 7.77
C ILE A 27 14.83 -2.40 7.57
N GLY A 28 14.46 -2.95 6.41
CA GLY A 28 14.91 -4.25 5.95
C GLY A 28 16.24 -4.15 5.20
N LEU A 29 17.23 -4.90 5.63
CA LEU A 29 18.52 -5.01 4.95
C LEU A 29 18.48 -6.15 3.94
N ASN A 30 18.67 -5.82 2.64
CA ASN A 30 18.60 -6.81 1.55
C ASN A 30 17.23 -7.49 1.43
N TYR A 31 16.13 -6.76 1.65
CA TYR A 31 14.75 -7.22 1.50
C TYR A 31 14.41 -8.48 2.32
N PRO A 32 14.49 -8.45 3.65
CA PRO A 32 13.96 -9.53 4.47
C PRO A 32 12.51 -9.82 4.11
N VAL A 33 12.17 -11.11 4.06
CA VAL A 33 10.86 -11.57 3.64
C VAL A 33 9.93 -11.71 4.84
N LEU A 34 8.85 -10.95 4.86
CA LEU A 34 7.74 -11.13 5.80
C LEU A 34 6.62 -11.90 5.09
N ASP A 35 6.29 -13.09 5.58
CA ASP A 35 5.36 -14.00 4.93
C ASP A 35 4.08 -14.20 5.77
N GLY A 36 2.95 -13.78 5.23
CA GLY A 36 1.64 -13.92 5.89
C GLY A 36 0.99 -15.29 5.79
N GLU A 37 1.65 -16.26 5.14
CA GLU A 37 1.18 -17.66 4.98
C GLU A 37 -0.27 -17.77 4.45
N LYS A 38 -0.74 -16.75 3.72
CA LYS A 38 -2.13 -16.59 3.23
C LYS A 38 -3.19 -16.52 4.36
N LYS A 39 -2.81 -16.05 5.55
CA LYS A 39 -3.69 -16.03 6.72
C LYS A 39 -3.85 -14.65 7.36
N TYR A 40 -2.81 -13.81 7.33
CA TYR A 40 -2.72 -12.64 8.19
C TYR A 40 -2.50 -11.35 7.40
N ALA A 41 -2.89 -10.20 8.00
CA ALA A 41 -2.27 -8.91 7.72
C ALA A 41 -0.86 -8.93 8.34
N ILE A 42 0.09 -8.25 7.70
CA ILE A 42 1.49 -8.40 8.11
C ILE A 42 1.94 -7.21 8.95
N ILE A 43 1.89 -6.00 8.42
CA ILE A 43 2.25 -4.79 9.16
C ILE A 43 1.02 -3.89 9.33
N THR A 44 0.74 -3.47 10.54
CA THR A 44 -0.26 -2.45 10.86
C THR A 44 0.40 -1.28 11.56
N ILE A 45 0.19 -0.07 11.05
CA ILE A 45 0.78 1.16 11.59
C ILE A 45 -0.35 2.05 12.11
N LYS A 46 -0.26 2.44 13.40
CA LYS A 46 -1.10 3.44 14.04
C LYS A 46 -0.20 4.41 14.80
N ALA A 47 0.49 5.28 14.06
CA ALA A 47 1.56 6.09 14.62
C ALA A 47 1.73 7.43 13.89
N THR A 48 2.52 8.28 14.50
CA THR A 48 3.04 9.51 13.87
C THR A 48 4.51 9.33 13.53
N ASN A 49 4.95 9.79 12.35
CA ASN A 49 6.34 9.75 11.89
C ASN A 49 6.98 8.35 11.86
N ALA A 50 6.19 7.29 11.64
CA ALA A 50 6.74 5.95 11.47
C ALA A 50 7.14 5.70 10.01
N LYS A 51 8.15 4.88 9.80
CA LYS A 51 8.62 4.50 8.47
C LYS A 51 8.85 3.00 8.36
N VAL A 52 8.46 2.41 7.22
CA VAL A 52 8.75 1.02 6.82
C VAL A 52 9.42 1.03 5.47
N GLU A 53 10.62 0.48 5.37
CA GLU A 53 11.44 0.54 4.17
C GLU A 53 12.22 -0.75 3.92
N GLY A 54 12.31 -1.17 2.64
CA GLY A 54 13.22 -2.21 2.19
C GLY A 54 12.81 -3.65 2.52
N PHE A 55 11.53 -3.94 2.66
CA PHE A 55 11.02 -5.28 2.92
C PHE A 55 10.45 -5.94 1.66
N LYS A 56 10.55 -7.26 1.57
CA LYS A 56 9.64 -8.07 0.76
C LYS A 56 8.52 -8.59 1.67
N ILE A 57 7.27 -8.21 1.37
CA ILE A 57 6.08 -8.61 2.14
C ILE A 57 5.17 -9.41 1.22
N GLN A 58 4.87 -10.65 1.60
CA GLN A 58 4.17 -11.54 0.69
C GLN A 58 3.08 -12.37 1.35
N ARG A 59 2.11 -12.80 0.51
CA ARG A 59 1.10 -13.81 0.82
C ARG A 59 0.27 -13.45 2.05
N THR A 60 -0.35 -12.27 2.04
CA THR A 60 -1.36 -11.92 3.07
C THR A 60 -2.57 -12.84 3.00
N GLY A 61 -3.35 -12.89 4.06
CA GLY A 61 -4.68 -13.48 4.05
C GLY A 61 -5.62 -12.74 3.08
N ARG A 62 -6.79 -13.35 2.86
CA ARG A 62 -7.93 -12.76 2.15
C ARG A 62 -9.16 -12.89 3.02
N SER A 63 -10.06 -11.94 2.97
CA SER A 63 -11.34 -11.97 3.68
C SER A 63 -12.35 -11.11 2.94
N GLU A 64 -13.58 -11.55 2.92
CA GLU A 64 -14.72 -10.80 2.37
C GLU A 64 -15.26 -9.77 3.39
N ILE A 65 -14.90 -9.93 4.66
CA ILE A 65 -15.42 -9.10 5.76
C ILE A 65 -14.41 -8.07 6.26
N ARG A 66 -13.11 -8.34 6.08
CA ARG A 66 -12.02 -7.49 6.60
C ARG A 66 -11.05 -7.15 5.50
N ASP A 67 -10.63 -5.90 5.49
CA ASP A 67 -9.50 -5.49 4.66
C ASP A 67 -8.22 -6.09 5.25
N ILE A 68 -7.51 -6.89 4.46
CA ILE A 68 -6.26 -7.53 4.85
C ILE A 68 -5.20 -7.15 3.82
N GLY A 69 -4.16 -6.49 4.26
CA GLY A 69 -3.11 -5.99 3.38
C GLY A 69 -1.70 -6.25 3.90
N ALA A 70 -0.72 -5.98 3.05
CA ALA A 70 0.68 -6.09 3.41
C ALA A 70 1.08 -5.01 4.41
N ILE A 71 0.73 -3.74 4.13
CA ILE A 71 0.95 -2.60 5.01
C ILE A 71 -0.40 -1.88 5.19
N MET A 72 -0.88 -1.84 6.43
CA MET A 72 -2.12 -1.19 6.83
C MET A 72 -1.77 0.05 7.66
N ILE A 73 -2.22 1.23 7.22
CA ILE A 73 -1.95 2.53 7.88
C ILE A 73 -3.29 3.10 8.35
N TYR A 74 -3.50 3.16 9.64
CA TYR A 74 -4.74 3.63 10.26
C TYR A 74 -4.50 4.81 11.19
N ASP A 75 -5.37 5.80 11.16
CA ASP A 75 -5.40 6.91 12.14
C ASP A 75 -4.01 7.53 12.36
N SER A 76 -3.26 7.73 11.26
CA SER A 76 -1.82 7.99 11.30
C SER A 76 -1.46 9.34 10.67
N TYR A 77 -0.30 9.88 11.07
CA TYR A 77 0.22 11.13 10.54
C TYR A 77 1.69 11.01 10.15
N LYS A 78 2.04 11.46 8.92
CA LYS A 78 3.42 11.44 8.40
C LYS A 78 4.07 10.05 8.42
N VAL A 79 3.31 9.01 8.13
CA VAL A 79 3.84 7.64 7.97
C VAL A 79 4.40 7.48 6.56
N SER A 80 5.49 6.73 6.43
CA SER A 80 6.11 6.45 5.13
C SER A 80 6.27 4.93 4.89
N ALA A 81 5.85 4.47 3.70
CA ALA A 81 6.13 3.13 3.18
C ALA A 81 6.95 3.29 1.89
N ILE A 82 8.23 2.92 1.94
CA ILE A 82 9.19 3.28 0.89
C ILE A 82 9.97 2.04 0.44
N ASN A 83 10.16 1.88 -0.88
CA ASN A 83 11.05 0.87 -1.45
C ASN A 83 10.78 -0.55 -0.94
N ASN A 84 9.50 -0.93 -0.82
CA ASN A 84 9.09 -2.28 -0.45
C ASN A 84 8.66 -3.09 -1.69
N ILE A 85 8.81 -4.39 -1.63
CA ILE A 85 8.31 -5.36 -2.61
C ILE A 85 7.12 -6.07 -1.97
N LEU A 86 5.91 -5.80 -2.47
CA LEU A 86 4.67 -6.39 -1.98
C LEU A 86 4.15 -7.40 -3.01
N ASP A 87 4.15 -8.68 -2.67
CA ASP A 87 3.95 -9.78 -3.62
C ASP A 87 2.85 -10.76 -3.16
N ASP A 88 1.88 -11.06 -4.02
CA ASP A 88 0.72 -11.93 -3.75
C ASP A 88 -0.07 -11.51 -2.49
N ASN A 89 -0.35 -10.21 -2.36
CA ASN A 89 -1.13 -9.68 -1.25
C ASN A 89 -2.57 -9.36 -1.68
N ASN A 90 -3.52 -9.43 -0.75
CA ASN A 90 -4.90 -9.00 -1.03
C ASN A 90 -4.92 -7.48 -1.29
N PHE A 91 -4.69 -6.65 -0.27
CA PHE A 91 -4.32 -5.25 -0.49
C PHE A 91 -2.80 -5.11 -0.40
N GLY A 92 -2.22 -4.30 -1.28
CA GLY A 92 -0.81 -3.93 -1.15
C GLY A 92 -0.63 -2.99 0.03
N ILE A 93 -1.05 -1.75 -0.10
CA ILE A 93 -1.02 -0.73 0.96
C ILE A 93 -2.43 -0.16 1.15
N TYR A 94 -2.93 -0.21 2.38
CA TYR A 94 -4.23 0.31 2.77
C TYR A 94 -4.06 1.48 3.73
N ILE A 95 -4.67 2.63 3.42
CA ILE A 95 -4.52 3.87 4.17
C ILE A 95 -5.90 4.38 4.54
N GLN A 96 -6.17 4.50 5.83
CA GLN A 96 -7.47 4.95 6.33
C GLN A 96 -7.30 6.02 7.41
N ASN A 97 -8.15 7.06 7.36
CA ASN A 97 -8.18 8.16 8.33
C ASN A 97 -6.81 8.77 8.60
N SER A 98 -5.97 8.86 7.57
CA SER A 98 -4.56 9.21 7.75
C SER A 98 -4.20 10.46 6.94
N LYS A 99 -3.16 11.18 7.40
CA LYS A 99 -2.78 12.44 6.79
C LYS A 99 -1.27 12.56 6.57
N SER A 100 -0.89 13.21 5.47
CA SER A 100 0.51 13.51 5.11
C SER A 100 1.39 12.27 5.00
N CYS A 101 0.81 11.11 4.65
CA CYS A 101 1.56 9.87 4.48
C CYS A 101 2.22 9.80 3.10
N THR A 102 3.38 9.15 3.04
CA THR A 102 4.18 9.01 1.80
C THR A 102 4.29 7.53 1.41
N ILE A 103 3.84 7.20 0.20
CA ILE A 103 3.94 5.87 -0.41
C ILE A 103 4.83 6.02 -1.64
N LYS A 104 6.06 5.52 -1.54
CA LYS A 104 7.07 5.86 -2.54
C LYS A 104 7.88 4.64 -2.99
N ASP A 105 8.11 4.55 -4.31
CA ASP A 105 9.02 3.59 -4.95
C ASP A 105 8.77 2.11 -4.57
N ASN A 106 7.51 1.75 -4.25
CA ASN A 106 7.16 0.37 -3.95
C ASN A 106 6.83 -0.40 -5.25
N THR A 107 7.16 -1.69 -5.26
CA THR A 107 6.71 -2.64 -6.29
C THR A 107 5.61 -3.51 -5.70
N ILE A 108 4.40 -3.44 -6.27
CA ILE A 108 3.19 -4.02 -5.69
C ILE A 108 2.55 -4.94 -6.73
N THR A 109 2.55 -6.25 -6.49
CA THR A 109 2.07 -7.24 -7.44
C THR A 109 1.05 -8.17 -6.79
N ALA A 110 -0.05 -8.42 -7.50
CA ALA A 110 -1.01 -9.47 -7.21
C ALA A 110 -1.27 -10.31 -8.46
N TYR A 111 -2.02 -11.38 -8.30
CA TYR A 111 -2.31 -12.35 -9.36
C TYR A 111 -3.82 -12.62 -9.49
N GLY A 112 -4.63 -11.61 -9.21
CA GLY A 112 -6.09 -11.67 -9.35
C GLY A 112 -6.51 -11.84 -10.80
N LYS A 113 -7.43 -12.78 -11.06
CA LYS A 113 -8.03 -13.00 -12.38
C LYS A 113 -9.44 -12.40 -12.48
N ASN A 114 -10.02 -12.05 -11.36
CA ASN A 114 -11.33 -11.40 -11.25
C ASN A 114 -11.39 -10.52 -10.01
N GLU A 115 -12.45 -9.74 -9.88
CA GLU A 115 -12.60 -8.73 -8.82
C GLU A 115 -12.60 -9.28 -7.38
N LEU A 116 -12.96 -10.56 -7.21
CA LEU A 116 -13.05 -11.20 -5.89
C LEU A 116 -11.72 -11.75 -5.40
N GLN A 117 -10.74 -11.91 -6.30
CA GLN A 117 -9.48 -12.56 -5.98
C GLN A 117 -8.39 -11.63 -5.46
N SER A 118 -8.57 -10.33 -5.56
CA SER A 118 -7.61 -9.35 -5.09
C SER A 118 -8.31 -8.07 -4.67
N GLY A 119 -7.81 -7.43 -3.64
CA GLY A 119 -8.13 -6.05 -3.31
C GLY A 119 -7.35 -5.07 -4.18
N ASN A 120 -7.18 -3.85 -3.72
CA ASN A 120 -6.51 -2.79 -4.46
C ASN A 120 -5.00 -2.75 -4.18
N GLY A 121 -4.22 -2.28 -5.14
CA GLY A 121 -2.77 -2.12 -4.96
C GLY A 121 -2.45 -1.09 -3.88
N ILE A 122 -2.89 0.15 -4.07
CA ILE A 122 -2.88 1.21 -3.06
C ILE A 122 -4.31 1.68 -2.85
N HIS A 123 -4.82 1.55 -1.63
CA HIS A 123 -6.17 1.95 -1.24
C HIS A 123 -6.11 3.10 -0.24
N GLY A 124 -6.70 4.23 -0.58
CA GLY A 124 -6.89 5.37 0.31
C GLY A 124 -8.36 5.56 0.65
N TRP A 125 -8.68 5.65 1.93
CA TRP A 125 -10.03 5.92 2.42
C TRP A 125 -10.02 7.01 3.50
N HIS A 126 -10.89 8.02 3.37
CA HIS A 126 -10.98 9.17 4.28
C HIS A 126 -9.61 9.79 4.65
N SER A 127 -8.74 9.97 3.67
CA SER A 127 -7.36 10.41 3.91
C SER A 127 -7.04 11.72 3.20
N ASP A 128 -6.00 12.41 3.66
CA ASP A 128 -5.69 13.79 3.24
C ASP A 128 -4.19 13.99 3.02
N SER A 129 -3.83 14.79 2.02
CA SER A 129 -2.44 15.23 1.78
C SER A 129 -1.46 14.07 1.61
N LEU A 130 -1.88 13.00 0.93
CA LEU A 130 -0.99 11.86 0.65
C LEU A 130 0.01 12.23 -0.45
N ILE A 131 1.18 11.59 -0.43
CA ILE A 131 2.18 11.64 -1.49
C ILE A 131 2.38 10.22 -2.00
N ILE A 132 1.90 9.94 -3.21
CA ILE A 132 1.98 8.61 -3.83
C ILE A 132 2.80 8.74 -5.09
N VAL A 133 4.06 8.29 -5.03
CA VAL A 133 5.05 8.60 -6.07
C VAL A 133 5.92 7.40 -6.44
N GLY A 134 6.12 7.20 -7.75
CA GLY A 134 7.09 6.22 -8.27
C GLY A 134 6.74 4.76 -8.04
N ASN A 135 5.50 4.44 -7.62
CA ASN A 135 5.12 3.05 -7.36
C ASN A 135 4.82 2.30 -8.67
N LYS A 136 5.16 1.02 -8.70
CA LYS A 136 4.84 0.08 -9.78
C LYS A 136 3.81 -0.92 -9.28
N ILE A 137 2.61 -0.91 -9.87
CA ILE A 137 1.45 -1.67 -9.40
C ILE A 137 0.95 -2.57 -10.52
N LYS A 138 0.67 -3.83 -10.21
CA LYS A 138 0.20 -4.80 -11.21
C LYS A 138 -0.69 -5.88 -10.60
N GLY A 139 -1.73 -6.29 -11.36
CA GLY A 139 -2.49 -7.52 -11.12
C GLY A 139 -3.47 -7.45 -9.95
N HIS A 140 -3.76 -6.27 -9.42
CA HIS A 140 -4.78 -6.03 -8.41
C HIS A 140 -6.17 -5.81 -9.03
N ARG A 141 -7.22 -5.71 -8.22
CA ARG A 141 -8.55 -5.32 -8.67
C ARG A 141 -8.48 -3.93 -9.31
N ASP A 142 -8.11 -2.93 -8.53
CA ASP A 142 -7.73 -1.61 -9.01
C ASP A 142 -6.28 -1.33 -8.61
N GLY A 143 -5.51 -0.68 -9.46
CA GLY A 143 -4.13 -0.34 -9.11
C GLY A 143 -4.08 0.67 -7.96
N LEU A 144 -4.72 1.82 -8.15
CA LEU A 144 -4.97 2.82 -7.10
C LEU A 144 -6.47 2.98 -6.91
N TYR A 145 -6.93 3.04 -5.67
CA TYR A 145 -8.32 3.31 -5.33
C TYR A 145 -8.40 4.36 -4.24
N PHE A 146 -9.15 5.42 -4.48
CA PHE A 146 -9.36 6.52 -3.53
C PHE A 146 -10.84 6.75 -3.29
N GLU A 147 -11.22 6.81 -2.04
CA GLU A 147 -12.57 7.19 -1.62
C GLU A 147 -12.49 8.21 -0.48
N PHE A 148 -13.14 9.36 -0.67
CA PHE A 148 -13.04 10.52 0.23
C PHE A 148 -11.60 10.97 0.49
N VAL A 149 -10.72 10.90 -0.51
CA VAL A 149 -9.32 11.33 -0.43
C VAL A 149 -9.16 12.71 -1.05
N LYS A 150 -8.40 13.58 -0.40
CA LYS A 150 -8.22 14.96 -0.89
C LYS A 150 -6.78 15.46 -0.72
N ASN A 151 -6.47 16.53 -1.47
CA ASN A 151 -5.19 17.25 -1.44
C ASN A 151 -3.97 16.33 -1.67
N THR A 152 -4.14 15.26 -2.44
CA THR A 152 -3.13 14.20 -2.63
C THR A 152 -2.38 14.40 -3.94
N LEU A 153 -1.07 14.19 -3.90
CA LEU A 153 -0.21 14.13 -5.08
C LEU A 153 0.01 12.67 -5.52
N VAL A 154 -0.36 12.37 -6.76
CA VAL A 154 -0.12 11.08 -7.42
C VAL A 154 0.80 11.31 -8.61
N TRP A 155 2.07 10.92 -8.49
CA TRP A 155 3.08 11.31 -9.45
C TRP A 155 3.99 10.14 -9.86
N ARG A 156 4.21 9.98 -11.18
CA ARG A 156 5.11 8.96 -11.75
C ARG A 156 4.84 7.53 -11.31
N ASN A 157 3.57 7.19 -11.04
CA ASN A 157 3.22 5.80 -10.78
C ASN A 157 2.94 5.07 -12.10
N VAL A 158 3.24 3.77 -12.11
CA VAL A 158 2.91 2.86 -13.22
C VAL A 158 1.93 1.82 -12.70
N SER A 159 0.72 1.79 -13.25
CA SER A 159 -0.34 0.88 -12.81
C SER A 159 -0.87 0.10 -14.01
N THR A 160 -0.60 -1.21 -14.06
CA THR A 160 -0.82 -2.01 -15.26
C THR A 160 -1.42 -3.38 -14.97
N HIS A 161 -2.13 -3.93 -15.96
CA HIS A 161 -2.71 -5.29 -15.90
C HIS A 161 -3.57 -5.52 -14.66
N ASN A 162 -4.24 -4.49 -14.15
CA ASN A 162 -5.21 -4.65 -13.09
C ASN A 162 -6.54 -5.12 -13.69
N VAL A 163 -7.32 -5.83 -12.87
CA VAL A 163 -8.58 -6.45 -13.32
C VAL A 163 -9.58 -5.41 -13.81
N ARG A 164 -9.63 -4.25 -13.15
CA ARG A 164 -10.51 -3.14 -13.54
C ARG A 164 -9.70 -1.91 -13.95
N TYR A 165 -9.31 -1.08 -12.99
CA TYR A 165 -8.84 0.26 -13.24
C TYR A 165 -7.37 0.46 -12.89
N GLY A 166 -6.69 1.27 -13.70
CA GLY A 166 -5.37 1.79 -13.36
C GLY A 166 -5.46 2.68 -12.12
N ILE A 167 -6.41 3.62 -12.13
CA ILE A 167 -6.82 4.40 -10.97
C ILE A 167 -8.34 4.57 -10.95
N HIS A 168 -8.93 4.41 -9.77
CA HIS A 168 -10.34 4.64 -9.49
C HIS A 168 -10.48 5.60 -8.31
N PHE A 169 -11.22 6.68 -8.45
CA PHE A 169 -11.48 7.60 -7.35
C PHE A 169 -12.94 8.01 -7.28
N MET A 170 -13.46 7.95 -6.04
CA MET A 170 -14.83 8.27 -5.68
C MET A 170 -14.84 9.39 -4.64
N PHE A 171 -15.74 10.36 -4.78
CA PHE A 171 -15.91 11.46 -3.83
C PHE A 171 -14.58 12.11 -3.40
N SER A 172 -13.59 12.09 -4.27
CA SER A 172 -12.23 12.53 -4.00
C SER A 172 -11.94 13.82 -4.76
N ASN A 173 -11.34 14.81 -4.10
CA ASN A 173 -11.17 16.12 -4.71
C ASN A 173 -9.84 16.79 -4.34
N ARG A 174 -9.48 17.84 -5.11
CA ARG A 174 -8.23 18.60 -4.95
C ARG A 174 -6.98 17.71 -5.04
N ASN A 175 -7.07 16.61 -5.74
CA ASN A 175 -5.93 15.72 -5.98
C ASN A 175 -5.22 16.11 -7.26
N THR A 176 -3.93 15.93 -7.30
CA THR A 176 -3.07 16.26 -8.44
C THR A 176 -2.46 14.97 -9.02
N TYR A 177 -2.67 14.74 -10.30
CA TYR A 177 -2.20 13.54 -11.00
C TYR A 177 -1.22 13.97 -12.10
N ILE A 178 0.06 13.58 -11.99
CA ILE A 178 1.11 14.02 -12.91
C ILE A 178 1.94 12.83 -13.38
N SER A 179 2.16 12.73 -14.69
CA SER A 179 3.10 11.76 -15.31
C SER A 179 2.89 10.31 -14.86
N ASN A 180 1.64 9.91 -14.58
CA ASN A 180 1.33 8.50 -14.28
C ASN A 180 1.07 7.74 -15.58
N VAL A 181 1.35 6.44 -15.58
CA VAL A 181 1.10 5.52 -16.69
C VAL A 181 0.05 4.49 -16.25
N PHE A 182 -1.08 4.47 -16.93
CA PHE A 182 -2.17 3.51 -16.74
C PHE A 182 -2.39 2.76 -18.04
N GLN A 183 -1.95 1.50 -18.11
CA GLN A 183 -2.06 0.74 -19.37
C GLN A 183 -2.40 -0.73 -19.12
N ASN A 184 -3.03 -1.36 -20.10
CA ASN A 184 -3.42 -2.77 -20.04
C ASN A 184 -4.30 -3.10 -18.81
N ASN A 185 -5.12 -2.16 -18.36
CA ASN A 185 -6.21 -2.35 -17.41
C ASN A 185 -7.52 -2.41 -18.22
N GLU A 186 -8.65 -2.80 -17.60
CA GLU A 186 -9.96 -2.68 -18.28
C GLU A 186 -10.23 -1.23 -18.68
N ALA A 187 -9.98 -0.28 -17.75
CA ALA A 187 -9.90 1.14 -18.05
C ALA A 187 -8.72 1.80 -17.33
N GLY A 188 -8.15 2.85 -17.93
CA GLY A 188 -7.04 3.59 -17.33
C GLY A 188 -7.47 4.34 -16.09
N VAL A 189 -8.58 5.07 -16.16
CA VAL A 189 -9.09 5.98 -15.11
C VAL A 189 -10.60 5.81 -14.98
N ALA A 190 -11.07 5.66 -13.75
CA ALA A 190 -12.49 5.72 -13.40
C ALA A 190 -12.74 6.83 -12.37
N VAL A 191 -13.79 7.62 -12.61
CA VAL A 191 -14.19 8.75 -11.77
C VAL A 191 -15.66 8.58 -11.37
N MET A 192 -15.96 8.67 -10.07
CA MET A 192 -17.31 8.59 -9.55
C MET A 192 -17.57 9.65 -8.48
#